data_965f1b95c6b30d8e1960da3438bf297d
#
_entry.id   965f1b95c6b30d8e1960da3438bf297d
#
_cell.length_a   1.000
_cell.length_b   1.000
_cell.length_c   1.000
_cell.angle_alpha   90.00
_cell.angle_beta   90.00
_cell.angle_gamma   90.00
#
_symmetry.space_group_name_H-M   'P 1'
#
loop_
_entity.id
_entity.type
_entity.pdbx_description
1 polymer ?
#
loop_
_entity_poly.entity_id
_entity_poly.type
_entity_poly.pdbx_seq_one_letter_code
_entity_poly.pdbx_strand_id
1 'polypeptide(L)'
;MKHFFKLTCAAAVLTAGIITLSSFNKAKKATTNIDAYSIQLLSNGTDESRGGAQEWTWVLTNPNPGNGTNGTLQNVSHFDIALNAEAEAALISAEYSFDGITWVSVPTEVVRDPSIRNCTKVDVLKFNAGTVGDQPTYYRATFSQTFSSNPYSTSWINSGTRTGCNMYFFSGVGASSNN
;
A
#
# COMPACT_ATOMS: atom_id res chain seq x y z
N MET A 1 -47.15 24.49 -66.17
CA MET A 1 -46.21 23.39 -65.98
C MET A 1 -46.12 23.10 -64.50
N LYS A 2 -46.69 21.96 -64.06
CA LYS A 2 -46.79 21.56 -62.65
C LYS A 2 -45.71 20.49 -62.40
N HIS A 3 -44.69 20.78 -61.61
CA HIS A 3 -43.72 19.78 -61.16
C HIS A 3 -44.17 19.19 -59.84
N PHE A 4 -44.52 17.93 -59.90
CA PHE A 4 -44.79 17.11 -58.71
C PHE A 4 -43.48 16.66 -58.06
N PHE A 5 -43.22 17.09 -56.83
CA PHE A 5 -42.15 16.54 -56.02
C PHE A 5 -42.68 15.26 -55.36
N LYS A 6 -42.07 14.13 -55.67
CA LYS A 6 -42.33 12.85 -54.99
C LYS A 6 -41.48 12.84 -53.72
N LEU A 7 -42.18 12.79 -52.60
CA LEU A 7 -41.59 12.60 -51.27
C LEU A 7 -41.35 11.10 -51.05
N THR A 8 -40.11 10.66 -51.05
CA THR A 8 -39.74 9.28 -50.71
C THR A 8 -39.51 9.20 -49.19
N CYS A 9 -40.42 8.52 -48.51
CA CYS A 9 -40.22 8.18 -47.09
C CYS A 9 -39.15 7.07 -46.97
N ALA A 10 -38.01 7.41 -46.38
CA ALA A 10 -37.04 6.43 -45.96
C ALA A 10 -37.45 5.89 -44.57
N ALA A 11 -37.80 4.62 -44.51
CA ALA A 11 -38.06 3.91 -43.26
C ALA A 11 -36.73 3.64 -42.53
N ALA A 12 -36.53 4.29 -41.42
CA ALA A 12 -35.41 3.98 -40.51
C ALA A 12 -35.75 2.69 -39.75
N VAL A 13 -35.01 1.63 -40.04
CA VAL A 13 -35.04 0.38 -39.27
C VAL A 13 -34.24 0.60 -37.98
N LEU A 14 -34.95 0.72 -36.86
CA LEU A 14 -34.32 0.68 -35.52
C LEU A 14 -33.91 -0.78 -35.24
N THR A 15 -32.63 -1.08 -35.38
CA THR A 15 -32.05 -2.30 -34.81
C THR A 15 -31.90 -2.12 -33.32
N ALA A 16 -32.78 -2.73 -32.53
CA ALA A 16 -32.63 -2.84 -31.08
C ALA A 16 -31.39 -3.72 -30.78
N GLY A 17 -30.30 -3.07 -30.40
CA GLY A 17 -29.12 -3.75 -29.87
C GLY A 17 -29.48 -4.40 -28.55
N ILE A 18 -29.49 -5.74 -28.53
CA ILE A 18 -29.58 -6.52 -27.30
C ILE A 18 -28.29 -6.32 -26.55
N ILE A 19 -28.30 -5.45 -25.53
CA ILE A 19 -27.21 -5.36 -24.57
C ILE A 19 -27.29 -6.61 -23.70
N THR A 20 -26.48 -7.62 -24.04
CA THR A 20 -26.24 -8.73 -23.14
C THR A 20 -25.52 -8.17 -21.90
N LEU A 21 -26.25 -8.01 -20.83
CA LEU A 21 -25.71 -7.83 -19.50
C LEU A 21 -24.86 -9.08 -19.18
N SER A 22 -23.56 -9.01 -19.50
CA SER A 22 -22.60 -9.96 -18.97
C SER A 22 -22.70 -9.91 -17.45
N SER A 23 -23.19 -11.01 -16.90
CA SER A 23 -23.20 -11.28 -15.46
C SER A 23 -21.82 -10.91 -14.90
N PHE A 24 -21.78 -9.84 -14.13
CA PHE A 24 -20.67 -9.57 -13.24
C PHE A 24 -20.58 -10.79 -12.32
N ASN A 25 -19.62 -11.67 -12.62
CA ASN A 25 -19.20 -12.67 -11.66
C ASN A 25 -18.91 -11.93 -10.38
N LYS A 26 -19.76 -12.14 -9.37
CA LYS A 26 -19.53 -11.68 -8.01
C LYS A 26 -18.11 -12.15 -7.67
N ALA A 27 -17.14 -11.26 -7.76
CA ALA A 27 -15.80 -11.53 -7.29
C ALA A 27 -16.01 -12.10 -5.89
N LYS A 28 -15.55 -13.32 -5.69
CA LYS A 28 -15.56 -13.99 -4.38
C LYS A 28 -14.90 -12.99 -3.45
N LYS A 29 -15.68 -12.38 -2.54
CA LYS A 29 -15.20 -11.42 -1.56
C LYS A 29 -14.04 -12.14 -0.89
N ALA A 30 -12.81 -11.70 -1.19
CA ALA A 30 -11.65 -12.20 -0.50
C ALA A 30 -12.02 -12.10 0.97
N THR A 31 -11.93 -13.20 1.69
CA THR A 31 -12.17 -13.22 3.13
C THR A 31 -11.08 -12.30 3.67
N THR A 32 -11.40 -11.03 3.81
CA THR A 32 -10.55 -10.07 4.50
C THR A 32 -10.39 -10.67 5.88
N ASN A 33 -9.18 -11.05 6.21
CA ASN A 33 -8.83 -11.44 7.56
C ASN A 33 -9.12 -10.20 8.39
N ILE A 34 -10.32 -10.14 9.01
CA ILE A 34 -10.80 -8.97 9.77
C ILE A 34 -9.91 -8.70 10.99
N ASP A 35 -8.99 -9.61 11.26
CA ASP A 35 -8.04 -9.60 12.37
C ASP A 35 -6.61 -9.19 11.92
N ALA A 36 -6.46 -8.54 10.77
CA ALA A 36 -5.16 -8.14 10.25
C ALA A 36 -5.11 -6.65 9.91
N TYR A 37 -4.00 -5.98 10.24
CA TYR A 37 -3.72 -4.64 9.74
C TYR A 37 -3.63 -4.67 8.21
N SER A 38 -4.01 -3.58 7.57
CA SER A 38 -3.89 -3.41 6.12
C SER A 38 -2.69 -2.53 5.80
N ILE A 39 -1.79 -3.04 4.95
CA ILE A 39 -0.65 -2.29 4.41
C ILE A 39 -0.85 -2.20 2.90
N GLN A 40 -0.90 -0.98 2.37
CA GLN A 40 -1.07 -0.75 0.94
C GLN A 40 0.06 0.12 0.40
N LEU A 41 0.62 -0.26 -0.75
CA LEU A 41 1.50 0.59 -1.52
C LEU A 41 0.67 1.64 -2.24
N LEU A 42 0.95 2.92 -2.00
CA LEU A 42 0.29 4.04 -2.64
C LEU A 42 1.05 4.49 -3.89
N SER A 43 2.37 4.57 -3.80
CA SER A 43 3.24 4.98 -4.92
C SER A 43 4.65 4.40 -4.75
N ASN A 44 5.34 4.25 -5.89
CA ASN A 44 6.76 3.88 -5.99
C ASN A 44 7.42 4.56 -7.19
N GLY A 45 7.10 5.84 -7.40
CA GLY A 45 7.60 6.63 -8.52
C GLY A 45 8.98 7.22 -8.31
N THR A 46 9.60 7.65 -9.41
CA THR A 46 10.83 8.43 -9.37
C THR A 46 10.52 9.92 -9.24
N ASP A 47 11.32 10.63 -8.47
CA ASP A 47 11.24 12.07 -8.30
C ASP A 47 12.43 12.73 -9.03
N GLU A 48 12.18 13.24 -10.23
CA GLU A 48 13.18 13.91 -11.05
C GLU A 48 13.73 15.18 -10.38
N SER A 49 12.96 15.84 -9.51
CA SER A 49 13.41 17.01 -8.75
C SER A 49 14.48 16.66 -7.70
N ARG A 50 14.55 15.37 -7.31
CA ARG A 50 15.55 14.81 -6.41
C ARG A 50 16.62 13.98 -7.12
N GLY A 51 16.91 14.29 -8.39
CA GLY A 51 17.93 13.59 -9.16
C GLY A 51 17.56 12.17 -9.58
N GLY A 52 16.28 11.89 -9.76
CA GLY A 52 15.78 10.57 -10.14
C GLY A 52 15.70 9.57 -8.99
N ALA A 53 15.73 10.04 -7.75
CA ALA A 53 15.53 9.19 -6.58
C ALA A 53 14.12 8.56 -6.60
N GLN A 54 14.02 7.31 -6.21
CA GLN A 54 12.73 6.62 -6.14
C GLN A 54 12.11 6.78 -4.75
N GLU A 55 10.88 7.26 -4.71
CA GLU A 55 10.10 7.39 -3.48
C GLU A 55 9.03 6.30 -3.40
N TRP A 56 9.02 5.59 -2.31
CA TRP A 56 8.03 4.58 -1.96
C TRP A 56 7.15 5.10 -0.84
N THR A 57 5.84 5.08 -1.04
CA THR A 57 4.87 5.50 -0.03
C THR A 57 3.88 4.38 0.25
N TRP A 58 3.71 4.05 1.51
CA TRP A 58 2.73 3.08 2.00
C TRP A 58 1.74 3.72 2.97
N VAL A 59 0.57 3.13 3.08
CA VAL A 59 -0.39 3.44 4.13
C VAL A 59 -0.71 2.20 4.95
N LEU A 60 -0.72 2.36 6.26
CA LEU A 60 -1.13 1.34 7.21
C LEU A 60 -2.43 1.78 7.88
N THR A 61 -3.41 0.89 7.91
CA THR A 61 -4.69 1.11 8.58
C THR A 61 -5.02 -0.04 9.52
N ASN A 62 -5.74 0.28 10.59
CA ASN A 62 -6.33 -0.69 11.49
C ASN A 62 -7.84 -0.82 11.17
N PRO A 63 -8.28 -1.87 10.47
CA PRO A 63 -9.67 -1.99 10.03
C PRO A 63 -10.64 -2.37 11.14
N ASN A 64 -10.12 -2.80 12.30
CA ASN A 64 -10.93 -3.24 13.42
C ASN A 64 -10.33 -2.79 14.77
N PRO A 65 -10.29 -1.48 15.04
CA PRO A 65 -9.61 -0.95 16.22
C PRO A 65 -10.31 -1.37 17.52
N GLY A 66 -9.50 -1.64 18.54
CA GLY A 66 -9.98 -2.00 19.86
C GLY A 66 -8.86 -2.38 20.83
N ASN A 67 -9.19 -3.19 21.80
CA ASN A 67 -8.27 -3.55 22.89
C ASN A 67 -7.51 -4.87 22.67
N GLY A 68 -7.63 -5.47 21.49
CA GLY A 68 -6.99 -6.76 21.15
C GLY A 68 -7.76 -7.98 21.66
N THR A 69 -9.06 -7.86 21.90
CA THR A 69 -9.96 -8.98 22.23
C THR A 69 -11.10 -9.08 21.21
N ASN A 70 -11.70 -10.26 21.10
CA ASN A 70 -12.86 -10.50 20.22
C ASN A 70 -12.63 -10.08 18.75
N GLY A 71 -11.41 -10.32 18.22
CA GLY A 71 -11.05 -9.98 16.85
C GLY A 71 -10.72 -8.50 16.63
N THR A 72 -10.65 -7.67 17.68
CA THR A 72 -10.18 -6.28 17.55
C THR A 72 -8.66 -6.20 17.63
N LEU A 73 -8.08 -5.14 17.04
CA LEU A 73 -6.65 -4.88 17.00
C LEU A 73 -6.30 -3.65 17.82
N GLN A 74 -5.21 -3.74 18.59
CA GLN A 74 -4.71 -2.61 19.36
C GLN A 74 -4.05 -1.57 18.42
N ASN A 75 -3.85 -0.36 18.94
CA ASN A 75 -3.06 0.66 18.24
C ASN A 75 -1.67 0.15 17.90
N VAL A 76 -1.18 0.51 16.73
CA VAL A 76 0.18 0.19 16.30
C VAL A 76 1.15 1.13 16.99
N SER A 77 2.20 0.57 17.60
CA SER A 77 3.28 1.35 18.22
C SER A 77 4.40 1.69 17.22
N HIS A 78 4.72 0.74 16.34
CA HIS A 78 5.67 0.95 15.25
C HIS A 78 5.47 -0.06 14.12
N PHE A 79 5.97 0.33 12.96
CA PHE A 79 6.00 -0.43 11.72
C PHE A 79 7.43 -0.60 11.26
N ASP A 80 7.83 -1.83 10.96
CA ASP A 80 9.18 -2.21 10.59
C ASP A 80 9.17 -2.92 9.25
N ILE A 81 10.11 -2.61 8.36
CA ILE A 81 10.24 -3.26 7.06
C ILE A 81 11.62 -3.86 6.88
N ALA A 82 11.68 -5.08 6.32
CA ALA A 82 12.95 -5.66 5.88
C ALA A 82 13.35 -5.04 4.55
N LEU A 83 14.61 -4.64 4.44
CA LEU A 83 15.24 -4.24 3.18
C LEU A 83 16.26 -5.31 2.78
N ASN A 84 16.47 -5.50 1.48
CA ASN A 84 17.63 -6.23 1.00
C ASN A 84 18.89 -5.32 1.08
N ALA A 85 20.08 -5.88 0.97
CA ALA A 85 21.33 -5.15 1.12
C ALA A 85 21.50 -4.00 0.11
N GLU A 86 20.95 -4.15 -1.12
CA GLU A 86 21.02 -3.11 -2.14
C GLU A 86 20.10 -1.93 -1.79
N ALA A 87 18.88 -2.22 -1.31
CA ALA A 87 17.92 -1.20 -0.88
C ALA A 87 18.41 -0.48 0.40
N GLU A 88 19.01 -1.21 1.33
CA GLU A 88 19.62 -0.63 2.52
C GLU A 88 20.73 0.35 2.14
N ALA A 89 21.66 -0.04 1.25
CA ALA A 89 22.74 0.80 0.78
C ALA A 89 22.28 2.03 -0.02
N ALA A 90 21.12 1.94 -0.68
CA ALA A 90 20.53 2.99 -1.48
C ALA A 90 19.58 3.92 -0.69
N LEU A 91 19.27 3.62 0.56
CA LEU A 91 18.31 4.38 1.36
C LEU A 91 18.82 5.80 1.66
N ILE A 92 18.09 6.81 1.24
CA ILE A 92 18.41 8.24 1.45
C ILE A 92 17.65 8.79 2.65
N SER A 93 16.35 8.52 2.74
CA SER A 93 15.48 9.05 3.80
C SER A 93 14.34 8.10 4.13
N ALA A 94 13.85 8.21 5.34
CA ALA A 94 12.65 7.54 5.80
C ALA A 94 11.81 8.50 6.64
N GLU A 95 10.49 8.48 6.45
CA GLU A 95 9.58 9.45 7.07
C GLU A 95 8.23 8.80 7.32
N TYR A 96 7.49 9.34 8.29
CA TYR A 96 6.08 9.00 8.48
C TYR A 96 5.21 10.26 8.52
N SER A 97 3.90 10.06 8.32
CA SER A 97 2.90 11.12 8.39
C SER A 97 1.57 10.57 8.91
N PHE A 98 0.83 11.37 9.66
CA PHE A 98 -0.53 11.03 10.11
C PHE A 98 -1.62 11.63 9.21
N ASP A 99 -1.26 12.58 8.34
CA ASP A 99 -2.18 13.30 7.44
C ASP A 99 -1.84 13.10 5.94
N GLY A 100 -0.71 12.44 5.63
CA GLY A 100 -0.18 12.28 4.28
C GLY A 100 0.43 13.55 3.69
N ILE A 101 0.51 14.64 4.46
CA ILE A 101 0.97 15.97 4.02
C ILE A 101 2.20 16.40 4.80
N THR A 102 2.13 16.33 6.13
CA THR A 102 3.20 16.72 7.04
C THR A 102 4.06 15.51 7.39
N TRP A 103 5.32 15.53 6.96
CA TRP A 103 6.22 14.40 7.11
C TRP A 103 7.24 14.61 8.23
N VAL A 104 7.46 13.57 9.02
CA VAL A 104 8.41 13.54 10.13
C VAL A 104 9.51 12.52 9.80
N SER A 105 10.75 12.97 9.75
CA SER A 105 11.90 12.11 9.47
C SER A 105 12.16 11.12 10.59
N VAL A 106 12.58 9.91 10.22
CA VAL A 106 13.08 8.88 11.12
C VAL A 106 14.51 8.49 10.73
N PRO A 107 15.27 7.87 11.65
CA PRO A 107 16.59 7.33 11.32
C PRO A 107 16.52 6.35 10.14
N THR A 108 17.48 6.41 9.22
CA THR A 108 17.64 5.50 8.09
C THR A 108 18.48 4.26 8.43
N GLU A 109 18.92 4.13 9.66
CA GLU A 109 19.68 2.98 10.11
C GLU A 109 18.81 1.73 10.13
N VAL A 110 19.29 0.66 9.47
CA VAL A 110 18.68 -0.67 9.48
C VAL A 110 19.30 -1.46 10.62
N VAL A 111 18.49 -1.76 11.62
CA VAL A 111 18.99 -2.31 12.89
C VAL A 111 18.11 -3.43 13.41
N ARG A 112 18.66 -4.23 14.30
CA ARG A 112 17.90 -5.18 15.10
C ARG A 112 17.02 -4.45 16.09
N ASP A 113 15.70 -4.44 15.84
CA ASP A 113 14.76 -3.84 16.79
C ASP A 113 14.51 -4.79 18.00
N PRO A 114 14.91 -4.40 19.21
CA PRO A 114 14.70 -5.24 20.39
C PRO A 114 13.22 -5.43 20.74
N SER A 115 12.32 -4.55 20.30
CA SER A 115 10.90 -4.63 20.59
C SER A 115 10.17 -5.73 19.79
N ILE A 116 10.72 -6.13 18.64
CA ILE A 116 10.22 -7.23 17.82
C ILE A 116 11.09 -8.48 17.84
N ARG A 117 12.08 -8.55 18.75
CA ARG A 117 13.01 -9.69 18.85
C ARG A 117 12.38 -11.06 18.99
N ASN A 118 11.14 -11.11 19.50
CA ASN A 118 10.35 -12.34 19.62
C ASN A 118 9.66 -12.73 18.30
N CYS A 119 9.52 -11.81 17.35
CA CYS A 119 8.92 -12.01 16.03
C CYS A 119 9.96 -12.33 14.96
N THR A 120 11.10 -11.64 15.02
CA THR A 120 12.14 -11.76 13.99
C THR A 120 13.53 -11.55 14.56
N LYS A 121 14.50 -12.05 13.79
CA LYS A 121 15.93 -11.82 14.01
C LYS A 121 16.60 -11.10 12.84
N VAL A 122 15.81 -10.58 11.91
CA VAL A 122 16.31 -9.73 10.81
C VAL A 122 16.46 -8.29 11.27
N ASP A 123 17.39 -7.57 10.63
CA ASP A 123 17.51 -6.14 10.80
C ASP A 123 16.45 -5.43 9.94
N VAL A 124 15.94 -4.31 10.42
CA VAL A 124 14.76 -3.63 9.83
C VAL A 124 14.95 -2.13 9.78
N LEU A 125 14.37 -1.50 8.79
CA LEU A 125 14.10 -0.06 8.82
C LEU A 125 12.88 0.16 9.71
N LYS A 126 13.06 0.93 10.79
CA LYS A 126 12.06 1.11 11.82
C LYS A 126 11.38 2.48 11.75
N PHE A 127 10.05 2.46 11.68
CA PHE A 127 9.22 3.65 11.84
C PHE A 127 8.58 3.66 13.22
N ASN A 128 9.08 4.51 14.13
CA ASN A 128 8.56 4.67 15.49
C ASN A 128 7.24 5.45 15.54
N ALA A 129 6.33 5.11 14.64
CA ALA A 129 4.99 5.68 14.55
C ALA A 129 4.02 4.63 14.04
N GLY A 130 2.79 4.69 14.51
CA GLY A 130 1.76 3.75 14.08
C GLY A 130 0.36 4.30 14.25
N THR A 131 -0.64 3.52 13.84
CA THR A 131 -2.03 3.93 13.82
C THR A 131 -2.62 4.05 15.21
N VAL A 132 -3.48 5.06 15.41
CA VAL A 132 -4.33 5.19 16.57
C VAL A 132 -5.79 5.05 16.13
N GLY A 133 -6.49 4.08 16.70
CA GLY A 133 -7.84 3.75 16.25
C GLY A 133 -7.85 3.32 14.78
N ASP A 134 -8.76 3.87 13.99
CA ASP A 134 -8.91 3.65 12.54
C ASP A 134 -8.15 4.65 11.67
N GLN A 135 -7.43 5.59 12.28
CA GLN A 135 -6.71 6.63 11.55
C GLN A 135 -5.55 6.01 10.75
N PRO A 136 -5.40 6.35 9.46
CA PRO A 136 -4.28 5.88 8.66
C PRO A 136 -2.96 6.49 9.15
N THR A 137 -1.87 5.74 8.97
CA THR A 137 -0.51 6.28 9.09
C THR A 137 0.22 6.00 7.79
N TYR A 138 0.87 7.01 7.26
CA TYR A 138 1.62 6.95 6.02
C TYR A 138 3.10 6.82 6.33
N TYR A 139 3.80 6.03 5.53
CA TYR A 139 5.25 5.80 5.64
C TYR A 139 5.88 6.00 4.29
N ARG A 140 7.05 6.63 4.26
CA ARG A 140 7.78 6.93 3.05
C ARG A 140 9.24 6.57 3.21
N ALA A 141 9.82 5.96 2.17
CA ALA A 141 11.25 5.72 2.05
C ALA A 141 11.73 6.15 0.67
N THR A 142 12.86 6.85 0.61
CA THR A 142 13.47 7.35 -0.63
C THR A 142 14.80 6.66 -0.86
N PHE A 143 15.03 6.22 -2.09
CA PHE A 143 16.22 5.47 -2.49
C PHE A 143 16.94 6.18 -3.63
N SER A 144 18.28 6.10 -3.64
CA SER A 144 19.14 6.70 -4.68
C SER A 144 19.10 5.98 -6.03
N GLN A 145 18.42 4.84 -6.11
CA GLN A 145 18.25 4.06 -7.33
C GLN A 145 16.86 3.44 -7.39
N THR A 146 16.48 2.88 -8.54
CA THR A 146 15.17 2.31 -8.76
C THR A 146 15.13 0.83 -8.41
N PHE A 147 14.02 0.40 -7.82
CA PHE A 147 13.71 -0.97 -7.45
C PHE A 147 12.37 -1.40 -8.02
N SER A 148 12.25 -2.66 -8.40
CA SER A 148 10.98 -3.27 -8.74
C SER A 148 10.12 -3.50 -7.51
N SER A 149 8.80 -3.58 -7.66
CA SER A 149 7.91 -3.97 -6.58
C SER A 149 7.98 -5.49 -6.32
N ASN A 150 8.05 -5.85 -5.05
CA ASN A 150 7.95 -7.24 -4.61
C ASN A 150 6.71 -7.41 -3.70
N PRO A 151 5.67 -8.16 -4.13
CA PRO A 151 4.45 -8.37 -3.34
C PRO A 151 4.67 -9.25 -2.10
N TYR A 152 5.85 -9.84 -1.95
CA TYR A 152 6.24 -10.69 -0.83
C TYR A 152 7.30 -10.05 0.07
N SER A 153 7.46 -8.74 0.01
CA SER A 153 8.30 -8.04 0.98
C SER A 153 7.74 -8.22 2.39
N THR A 154 8.61 -8.32 3.37
CA THR A 154 8.23 -8.62 4.76
C THR A 154 8.24 -7.36 5.60
N SER A 155 7.23 -7.24 6.44
CA SER A 155 7.13 -6.22 7.47
C SER A 155 6.72 -6.83 8.80
N TRP A 156 6.96 -6.10 9.88
CA TRP A 156 6.47 -6.41 11.21
C TRP A 156 5.70 -5.21 11.76
N ILE A 157 4.56 -5.51 12.36
CA ILE A 157 3.75 -4.52 13.07
C ILE A 157 3.80 -4.89 14.53
N ASN A 158 4.30 -3.98 15.37
CA ASN A 158 4.22 -4.13 16.81
C ASN A 158 3.10 -3.23 17.35
N SER A 159 2.24 -3.83 18.11
CA SER A 159 1.10 -3.18 18.74
C SER A 159 1.01 -3.60 20.20
N GLY A 160 0.00 -3.15 20.93
CA GLY A 160 -0.10 -3.43 22.36
C GLY A 160 0.00 -4.92 22.72
N THR A 161 0.10 -5.20 24.01
CA THR A 161 0.50 -6.52 24.56
C THR A 161 -0.41 -7.70 24.17
N ARG A 162 -1.64 -7.45 23.76
CA ARG A 162 -2.59 -8.51 23.36
C ARG A 162 -2.51 -8.85 21.88
N THR A 163 -2.39 -7.84 21.03
CA THR A 163 -2.16 -8.03 19.59
C THR A 163 -0.72 -8.45 19.32
N GLY A 164 0.22 -7.85 20.06
CA GLY A 164 1.65 -8.16 20.00
C GLY A 164 2.31 -7.76 18.69
N CYS A 165 3.35 -8.50 18.34
CA CYS A 165 4.10 -8.33 17.11
C CYS A 165 3.70 -9.42 16.11
N ASN A 166 3.39 -9.03 14.86
CA ASN A 166 3.00 -9.92 13.78
C ASN A 166 3.72 -9.58 12.48
N MET A 167 4.01 -10.61 11.70
CA MET A 167 4.62 -10.48 10.37
C MET A 167 3.54 -10.36 9.30
N TYR A 168 3.79 -9.49 8.32
CA TYR A 168 2.93 -9.27 7.16
C TYR A 168 3.73 -9.31 5.87
N PHE A 169 3.11 -9.81 4.80
CA PHE A 169 3.59 -9.63 3.45
C PHE A 169 2.89 -8.42 2.83
N PHE A 170 3.64 -7.62 2.09
CA PHE A 170 3.14 -6.41 1.45
C PHE A 170 3.91 -6.10 0.16
N SER A 171 3.37 -5.22 -0.67
CA SER A 171 4.09 -4.71 -1.84
C SER A 171 5.16 -3.72 -1.41
N GLY A 172 6.39 -4.18 -1.31
CA GLY A 172 7.55 -3.41 -0.89
C GLY A 172 8.67 -3.44 -1.92
N VAL A 173 9.85 -3.00 -1.49
CA VAL A 173 11.04 -2.86 -2.32
C VAL A 173 11.59 -4.25 -2.69
N GLY A 174 11.74 -4.49 -3.99
CA GLY A 174 12.28 -5.72 -4.56
C GLY A 174 13.76 -5.61 -4.96
N ALA A 175 14.12 -6.26 -6.06
CA ALA A 175 15.45 -6.16 -6.62
C ALA A 175 15.65 -4.83 -7.37
N SER A 176 16.90 -4.38 -7.50
CA SER A 176 17.26 -3.23 -8.33
C SER A 176 16.80 -3.43 -9.77
N SER A 177 16.26 -2.38 -10.38
CA SER A 177 15.82 -2.38 -11.77
C SER A 177 16.97 -2.14 -12.77
N ASN A 178 18.18 -1.92 -12.26
CA ASN A 178 19.36 -1.58 -13.06
C ASN A 178 20.24 -2.79 -13.43
N ASN A 179 19.73 -4.02 -13.26
CA ASN A 179 20.38 -5.26 -13.70
C ASN A 179 19.86 -5.76 -15.04
#